data_e6804f989f76ec638e3fadc250c8fc5e
#
_entry.id   e6804f989f76ec638e3fadc250c8fc5e
#
_cell.length_a   1.000
_cell.length_b   1.000
_cell.length_c   1.000
_cell.angle_alpha   90.00
_cell.angle_beta   90.00
_cell.angle_gamma   90.00
#
_symmetry.space_group_name_H-M   'P 1'
#
loop_
_entity.id
_entity.type
_entity.pdbx_description
1 polymer ?
#
loop_
_entity_poly.entity_id
_entity_poly.type
_entity_poly.pdbx_seq_one_letter_code
_entity_poly.pdbx_strand_id
1 'polypeptide(L)'
;MNTFKPYLSAIEAPSLADVQAWQGLTLLEFGTEWCGHCRAAQPLVAQALAAQPHWQHCKVEDGPGRPLGRHYRVKLWPTLVLLRDGQEVGRLVRPAGAEVVTALAASMP
;
A
#
# COMPACT_ATOMS: atom_id res chain seq x y z
N MET A 1 -7.90 4.60 -20.15
CA MET A 1 -6.64 3.86 -19.90
C MET A 1 -6.20 4.08 -18.47
N ASN A 2 -5.85 3.02 -17.78
CA ASN A 2 -5.39 3.14 -16.40
C ASN A 2 -3.92 3.56 -16.39
N THR A 3 -3.62 4.73 -15.81
CA THR A 3 -2.26 5.26 -15.70
C THR A 3 -1.63 4.94 -14.34
N PHE A 4 -2.36 4.25 -13.47
CA PHE A 4 -1.86 3.91 -12.15
C PHE A 4 -1.09 2.60 -12.18
N LYS A 5 -0.14 2.47 -11.25
CA LYS A 5 0.68 1.27 -11.09
C LYS A 5 -0.22 0.05 -10.84
N PRO A 6 0.00 -1.07 -11.54
CA PRO A 6 -0.81 -2.27 -11.33
C PRO A 6 -0.44 -2.99 -10.03
N TYR A 7 -1.35 -3.81 -9.54
CA TYR A 7 -1.07 -4.70 -8.41
C TYR A 7 -0.20 -5.88 -8.88
N LEU A 8 0.82 -6.20 -8.10
CA LEU A 8 1.63 -7.38 -8.34
C LEU A 8 0.82 -8.65 -8.05
N SER A 9 0.92 -9.63 -8.93
CA SER A 9 0.24 -10.92 -8.75
C SER A 9 0.88 -11.71 -7.61
N ALA A 10 0.28 -12.84 -7.25
CA ALA A 10 0.82 -13.73 -6.21
C ALA A 10 2.25 -14.17 -6.49
N ILE A 11 2.56 -14.43 -7.77
CA ILE A 11 3.90 -14.89 -8.17
C ILE A 11 4.91 -13.74 -8.11
N GLU A 12 4.47 -12.53 -8.45
CA GLU A 12 5.33 -11.36 -8.50
C GLU A 12 5.53 -10.70 -7.13
N ALA A 13 4.64 -10.97 -6.17
CA ALA A 13 4.67 -10.32 -4.87
C ALA A 13 5.94 -10.68 -4.09
N PRO A 14 6.49 -9.72 -3.33
CA PRO A 14 7.63 -10.00 -2.46
C PRO A 14 7.24 -10.96 -1.34
N SER A 15 8.22 -11.66 -0.79
CA SER A 15 8.01 -12.45 0.42
C SER A 15 7.94 -11.53 1.64
N LEU A 16 7.44 -12.04 2.76
CA LEU A 16 7.46 -11.29 4.01
C LEU A 16 8.90 -10.93 4.42
N ALA A 17 9.85 -11.84 4.23
CA ALA A 17 11.25 -11.57 4.54
C ALA A 17 11.79 -10.41 3.69
N ASP A 18 11.43 -10.36 2.41
CA ASP A 18 11.81 -9.25 1.54
C ASP A 18 11.27 -7.93 2.07
N VAL A 19 9.99 -7.89 2.41
CA VAL A 19 9.32 -6.68 2.92
C VAL A 19 10.00 -6.21 4.21
N GLN A 20 10.29 -7.12 5.12
CA GLN A 20 10.90 -6.79 6.40
C GLN A 20 12.35 -6.31 6.26
N ALA A 21 13.00 -6.61 5.14
CA ALA A 21 14.36 -6.17 4.86
C ALA A 21 14.41 -4.83 4.10
N TRP A 22 13.28 -4.30 3.65
CA TRP A 22 13.28 -3.01 2.92
C TRP A 22 13.77 -1.88 3.81
N GLN A 23 14.50 -0.95 3.19
CA GLN A 23 15.01 0.23 3.86
C GLN A 23 14.19 1.45 3.46
N GLY A 24 14.06 2.41 4.37
CA GLY A 24 13.36 3.66 4.11
C GLY A 24 11.85 3.52 4.25
N LEU A 25 11.13 4.40 3.57
CA LEU A 25 9.68 4.51 3.68
C LEU A 25 8.99 3.79 2.51
N THR A 26 8.05 2.92 2.81
CA THR A 26 7.27 2.21 1.79
C THR A 26 5.79 2.22 2.14
N LEU A 27 4.97 2.53 1.14
CA LEU A 27 3.53 2.35 1.21
C LEU A 27 3.22 1.01 0.57
N LEU A 28 2.81 0.05 1.41
CA LEU A 28 2.43 -1.29 0.95
C LEU A 28 0.91 -1.33 0.84
N GLU A 29 0.42 -1.46 -0.38
CA GLU A 29 -1.01 -1.38 -0.67
C GLU A 29 -1.54 -2.76 -1.04
N PHE A 30 -2.62 -3.16 -0.36
CA PHE A 30 -3.33 -4.42 -0.60
C PHE A 30 -4.67 -4.13 -1.28
N GLY A 31 -4.94 -4.82 -2.37
CA GLY A 31 -6.19 -4.65 -3.09
C GLY A 31 -6.23 -5.51 -4.34
N THR A 32 -7.13 -5.16 -5.25
CA THR A 32 -7.24 -5.83 -6.56
C THR A 32 -7.59 -4.80 -7.63
N GLU A 33 -7.31 -5.16 -8.90
CA GLU A 33 -7.62 -4.29 -10.05
C GLU A 33 -9.13 -4.07 -10.23
N TRP A 34 -9.95 -5.05 -9.83
CA TRP A 34 -11.40 -5.01 -10.04
C TRP A 34 -12.18 -4.44 -8.85
N CYS A 35 -11.53 -4.13 -7.76
CA CYS A 35 -12.17 -3.62 -6.54
C CYS A 35 -12.51 -2.13 -6.71
N GLY A 36 -13.80 -1.78 -6.57
CA GLY A 36 -14.24 -0.40 -6.71
C GLY A 36 -13.62 0.55 -5.70
N HIS A 37 -13.51 0.13 -4.45
CA HIS A 37 -12.86 0.95 -3.40
C HIS A 37 -11.37 1.17 -3.70
N CYS A 38 -10.69 0.13 -4.24
CA CYS A 38 -9.29 0.23 -4.62
C CYS A 38 -9.12 1.25 -5.75
N ARG A 39 -9.98 1.16 -6.76
CA ARG A 39 -9.95 2.07 -7.92
C ARG A 39 -10.22 3.51 -7.50
N ALA A 40 -11.17 3.72 -6.60
CA ALA A 40 -11.49 5.06 -6.09
C ALA A 40 -10.33 5.66 -5.30
N ALA A 41 -9.52 4.83 -4.63
CA ALA A 41 -8.38 5.30 -3.84
C ALA A 41 -7.16 5.67 -4.69
N GLN A 42 -7.07 5.20 -5.94
CA GLN A 42 -5.86 5.40 -6.74
C GLN A 42 -5.47 6.87 -6.92
N PRO A 43 -6.39 7.80 -7.29
CA PRO A 43 -6.00 9.20 -7.40
C PRO A 43 -5.53 9.80 -6.08
N LEU A 44 -6.12 9.37 -4.95
CA LEU A 44 -5.73 9.87 -3.63
C LEU A 44 -4.32 9.43 -3.29
N VAL A 45 -4.00 8.16 -3.55
CA VAL A 45 -2.66 7.60 -3.29
C VAL A 45 -1.63 8.25 -4.21
N ALA A 46 -1.95 8.39 -5.49
CA ALA A 46 -1.04 9.00 -6.47
C ALA A 46 -0.71 10.44 -6.08
N GLN A 47 -1.70 11.21 -5.67
CA GLN A 47 -1.52 12.60 -5.24
C GLN A 47 -0.62 12.68 -4.00
N ALA A 48 -0.85 11.80 -3.03
CA ALA A 48 -0.06 11.78 -1.80
C ALA A 48 1.40 11.43 -2.07
N LEU A 49 1.64 10.43 -2.91
CA LEU A 49 2.99 10.02 -3.26
C LEU A 49 3.73 11.06 -4.09
N ALA A 50 3.01 11.78 -4.96
CA ALA A 50 3.61 12.88 -5.71
C ALA A 50 4.10 14.00 -4.79
N ALA A 51 3.40 14.25 -3.68
CA ALA A 51 3.79 15.25 -2.69
C ALA A 51 4.90 14.75 -1.75
N GLN A 52 5.15 13.45 -1.71
CA GLN A 52 6.12 12.83 -0.80
C GLN A 52 7.03 11.87 -1.57
N PRO A 53 7.96 12.39 -2.38
CA PRO A 53 8.74 11.56 -3.29
C PRO A 53 9.71 10.58 -2.62
N HIS A 54 9.91 10.69 -1.31
CA HIS A 54 10.75 9.75 -0.57
C HIS A 54 10.07 8.38 -0.35
N TRP A 55 8.76 8.32 -0.50
CA TRP A 55 8.03 7.08 -0.31
C TRP A 55 8.15 6.17 -1.52
N GLN A 56 8.47 4.91 -1.27
CA GLN A 56 8.34 3.82 -2.25
C GLN A 56 6.90 3.33 -2.24
N HIS A 57 6.43 2.73 -3.33
CA HIS A 57 5.07 2.23 -3.42
C HIS A 57 5.09 0.80 -3.95
N CYS A 58 4.56 -0.13 -3.18
CA CYS A 58 4.41 -1.53 -3.58
C CYS A 58 2.93 -1.91 -3.45
N LYS A 59 2.33 -2.32 -4.56
CA LYS A 59 0.93 -2.76 -4.61
C LYS A 59 0.90 -4.25 -4.83
N VAL A 60 0.26 -4.99 -3.94
CA VAL A 60 0.14 -6.44 -4.06
C VAL A 60 -1.32 -6.85 -4.11
N GLU A 61 -1.63 -7.75 -5.03
CA GLU A 61 -2.96 -8.33 -5.10
C GLU A 61 -3.21 -9.19 -3.87
N ASP A 62 -4.30 -8.91 -3.17
CA ASP A 62 -4.69 -9.69 -2.01
C ASP A 62 -5.80 -10.68 -2.37
N GLY A 63 -6.06 -11.63 -1.49
CA GLY A 63 -7.07 -12.65 -1.68
C GLY A 63 -6.84 -13.83 -0.75
N PRO A 64 -7.68 -14.88 -0.86
CA PRO A 64 -7.51 -16.07 -0.04
C PRO A 64 -6.13 -16.70 -0.21
N GLY A 65 -5.50 -17.05 0.91
CA GLY A 65 -4.22 -17.75 0.90
C GLY A 65 -3.00 -16.90 0.58
N ARG A 66 -3.13 -15.58 0.50
CA ARG A 66 -2.00 -14.68 0.24
C ARG A 66 -1.23 -14.43 1.53
N PRO A 67 0.08 -14.81 1.61
CA PRO A 67 0.83 -14.72 2.87
C PRO A 67 0.94 -13.30 3.44
N LEU A 68 1.18 -12.30 2.60
CA LEU A 68 1.32 -10.92 3.09
C LEU A 68 0.03 -10.39 3.67
N GLY A 69 -1.09 -10.57 2.97
CA GLY A 69 -2.39 -10.12 3.46
C GLY A 69 -2.76 -10.78 4.78
N ARG A 70 -2.42 -12.06 4.94
CA ARG A 70 -2.65 -12.79 6.18
C ARG A 70 -1.77 -12.27 7.30
N HIS A 71 -0.50 -12.03 7.03
CA HIS A 71 0.43 -11.51 8.03
C HIS A 71 -0.03 -10.15 8.57
N TYR A 72 -0.43 -9.25 7.67
CA TYR A 72 -0.88 -7.91 8.06
C TYR A 72 -2.35 -7.86 8.45
N ARG A 73 -3.04 -9.00 8.47
CA ARG A 73 -4.45 -9.12 8.86
C ARG A 73 -5.36 -8.20 8.05
N VAL A 74 -5.12 -8.17 6.75
CA VAL A 74 -5.92 -7.36 5.84
C VAL A 74 -7.32 -7.97 5.72
N LYS A 75 -8.36 -7.15 5.92
CA LYS A 75 -9.76 -7.58 5.85
C LYS A 75 -10.56 -6.84 4.80
N LEU A 76 -10.23 -5.59 4.56
CA LEU A 76 -10.91 -4.74 3.58
C LEU A 76 -9.90 -4.17 2.60
N TRP A 77 -10.35 -3.87 1.40
CA TRP A 77 -9.51 -3.32 0.34
C TRP A 77 -9.98 -1.93 -0.06
N PRO A 78 -9.07 -1.01 -0.36
CA PRO A 78 -7.63 -1.18 -0.14
C PRO A 78 -7.26 -1.00 1.33
N THR A 79 -6.20 -1.69 1.75
CA THR A 79 -5.51 -1.41 3.01
C THR A 79 -4.13 -0.90 2.66
N LEU A 80 -3.78 0.25 3.21
CA LEU A 80 -2.48 0.89 3.00
C LEU A 80 -1.67 0.74 4.28
N VAL A 81 -0.58 -0.02 4.22
CA VAL A 81 0.31 -0.21 5.37
C VAL A 81 1.54 0.66 5.17
N LEU A 82 1.80 1.54 6.13
CA LEU A 82 2.94 2.45 6.08
C LEU A 82 4.10 1.78 6.80
N LEU A 83 5.20 1.59 6.07
CA LEU A 83 6.39 0.90 6.58
C LEU A 83 7.57 1.87 6.65
N ARG A 84 8.33 1.77 7.75
CA ARG A 84 9.66 2.40 7.87
C ARG A 84 10.66 1.30 8.18
N ASP A 85 11.65 1.14 7.30
CA ASP A 85 12.67 0.08 7.43
C ASP A 85 12.03 -1.28 7.67
N GLY A 86 10.97 -1.58 6.91
CA GLY A 86 10.25 -2.84 6.99
C GLY A 86 9.30 -3.01 8.15
N GLN A 87 9.16 -2.00 9.02
CA GLN A 87 8.28 -2.06 10.19
C GLN A 87 7.03 -1.22 9.99
N GLU A 88 5.88 -1.75 10.36
CA GLU A 88 4.63 -1.00 10.25
C GLU A 88 4.62 0.16 11.24
N VAL A 89 4.43 1.38 10.72
CA VAL A 89 4.33 2.60 11.54
C VAL A 89 2.92 3.21 11.47
N GLY A 90 2.05 2.69 10.62
CA GLY A 90 0.68 3.12 10.52
C GLY A 90 -0.05 2.37 9.42
N ARG A 91 -1.37 2.55 9.35
CA ARG A 91 -2.16 2.03 8.25
C ARG A 91 -3.42 2.82 8.03
N LEU A 92 -3.93 2.77 6.82
CA LEU A 92 -5.21 3.35 6.43
C LEU A 92 -6.03 2.28 5.73
N VAL A 93 -7.32 2.24 6.05
CA VAL A 93 -8.26 1.32 5.41
C VAL A 93 -9.30 2.15 4.68
N ARG A 94 -9.39 2.00 3.36
CA ARG A 94 -10.37 2.69 2.51
C ARG A 94 -10.37 4.20 2.72
N PRO A 95 -9.22 4.88 2.55
CA PRO A 95 -9.19 6.35 2.70
C PRO A 95 -10.12 7.01 1.69
N ALA A 96 -10.79 8.08 2.10
CA ALA A 96 -11.78 8.75 1.29
C ALA A 96 -11.40 10.18 0.88
N GLY A 97 -10.28 10.69 1.38
CA GLY A 97 -9.87 12.06 1.09
C GLY A 97 -8.38 12.27 1.36
N ALA A 98 -8.06 13.32 2.08
CA ALA A 98 -6.68 13.76 2.31
C ALA A 98 -5.91 12.91 3.34
N GLU A 99 -6.51 11.86 3.87
CA GLU A 99 -5.90 11.03 4.93
C GLU A 99 -4.53 10.48 4.51
N VAL A 100 -4.39 10.09 3.23
CA VAL A 100 -3.13 9.53 2.74
C VAL A 100 -2.02 10.57 2.80
N VAL A 101 -2.31 11.78 2.33
CA VAL A 101 -1.35 12.89 2.34
C VAL A 101 -0.90 13.16 3.78
N THR A 102 -1.85 13.28 4.70
CA THR A 102 -1.57 13.55 6.12
C THR A 102 -0.75 12.43 6.75
N ALA A 103 -1.15 11.17 6.48
CA ALA A 103 -0.47 10.02 7.07
C ALA A 103 0.97 9.88 6.59
N LEU A 104 1.23 10.08 5.30
CA LEU A 104 2.58 10.01 4.76
C LEU A 104 3.46 11.11 5.36
N ALA A 105 2.93 12.33 5.44
CA ALA A 105 3.66 13.45 6.02
C ALA A 105 3.98 13.21 7.50
N ALA A 106 3.01 12.71 8.27
CA ALA A 106 3.17 12.47 9.70
C ALA A 106 4.17 11.34 10.01
N SER A 107 4.36 10.42 9.07
CA SER A 107 5.26 9.28 9.25
C SER A 107 6.70 9.57 8.82
N MET A 108 6.96 10.75 8.28
CA MET A 108 8.32 11.16 7.92
C MET A 108 9.14 11.41 9.18
N PRO A 109 10.45 11.07 9.15
CA PRO A 109 11.33 11.35 10.29
C PRO A 109 11.54 12.86 10.49
#